data_bb3d8d50cd58f8449349edcc30f3ba1d
#
_entry.id   bb3d8d50cd58f8449349edcc30f3ba1d
#
_cell.length_a   1.000
_cell.length_b   1.000
_cell.length_c   1.000
_cell.angle_alpha   90.00
_cell.angle_beta   90.00
_cell.angle_gamma   90.00
#
_symmetry.space_group_name_H-M   'P 1'
#
loop_
_entity.id
_entity.type
_entity.pdbx_description
1 polymer ?
#
loop_
_entity_poly.entity_id
_entity_poly.type
_entity_poly.pdbx_seq_one_letter_code
_entity_poly.pdbx_strand_id
1 'polypeptide(L)'
;AAYRLVGSLVVRGSADSLAALRGLRRVDGDLAVLWNPSLAGLTGLGGVDSVWGSLRLQGNARLTNLHGLGGVRWIGGDLSIAQNPLLNSLAGLSDSLEVAGTVRLHANPSLLDLGGLQGVRRIGVDLMVTDNASLASLEGLADPLQVDGDLVVFGNARLPEAATAALADRLRARGFDGHVDTAPDTVASVPRPPVLQGSFALRDDGDVAGLAQLADT
;
A
#
# COMPACT_ATOMS: atom_id res chain seq x y z
N ALA A 1 -2.79 -18.93 18.23
CA ALA A 1 -1.96 -17.99 19.01
C ALA A 1 -1.64 -16.77 18.17
N ALA A 2 -1.34 -15.62 18.83
CA ALA A 2 -0.84 -14.43 18.15
C ALA A 2 0.69 -14.52 18.07
N TYR A 3 1.28 -14.09 16.94
CA TYR A 3 2.74 -14.17 16.75
C TYR A 3 3.29 -12.94 16.01
N ARG A 4 4.60 -12.74 16.19
CA ARG A 4 5.43 -11.77 15.49
C ARG A 4 6.33 -12.50 14.52
N LEU A 5 6.52 -11.96 13.32
CA LEU A 5 7.49 -12.45 12.37
C LEU A 5 8.75 -11.58 12.43
N VAL A 6 9.88 -12.20 12.70
CA VAL A 6 11.20 -11.57 12.63
C VAL A 6 11.70 -11.68 11.18
N GLY A 7 11.87 -10.54 10.52
CA GLY A 7 12.24 -10.46 9.09
C GLY A 7 11.06 -10.09 8.21
N SER A 8 11.16 -10.38 6.92
CA SER A 8 10.18 -10.02 5.92
C SER A 8 9.31 -11.21 5.50
N LEU A 9 8.06 -10.94 5.16
CA LEU A 9 7.10 -11.91 4.63
C LEU A 9 6.76 -11.58 3.18
N VAL A 10 6.96 -12.54 2.29
CA VAL A 10 6.54 -12.44 0.89
C VAL A 10 5.57 -13.56 0.57
N VAL A 11 4.32 -13.19 0.26
CA VAL A 11 3.31 -14.10 -0.29
C VAL A 11 3.28 -13.92 -1.79
N ARG A 12 3.58 -14.98 -2.55
CA ARG A 12 3.73 -14.88 -4.00
C ARG A 12 3.24 -16.14 -4.72
N GLY A 13 2.64 -15.94 -5.89
CA GLY A 13 2.35 -17.00 -6.85
C GLY A 13 0.90 -17.43 -6.87
N SER A 14 0.49 -18.50 -6.19
CA SER A 14 -0.83 -19.09 -6.34
C SER A 14 -1.70 -19.00 -5.09
N ALA A 15 -1.34 -18.17 -4.10
CA ALA A 15 -2.17 -18.00 -2.93
C ALA A 15 -3.56 -17.49 -3.33
N ASP A 16 -4.59 -18.21 -2.93
CA ASP A 16 -6.00 -17.83 -3.07
C ASP A 16 -6.57 -17.30 -1.75
N SER A 17 -5.88 -17.58 -0.63
CA SER A 17 -6.26 -17.22 0.73
C SER A 17 -5.04 -16.90 1.58
N LEU A 18 -5.20 -15.99 2.53
CA LEU A 18 -4.21 -15.67 3.56
C LEU A 18 -4.64 -16.17 4.94
N ALA A 19 -5.56 -17.15 5.02
CA ALA A 19 -6.17 -17.57 6.26
C ALA A 19 -5.18 -18.09 7.31
N ALA A 20 -4.06 -18.69 6.88
CA ALA A 20 -3.00 -19.15 7.77
C ALA A 20 -2.25 -18.01 8.49
N LEU A 21 -2.35 -16.77 8.02
CA LEU A 21 -1.71 -15.60 8.63
C LEU A 21 -2.57 -14.93 9.72
N ARG A 22 -3.73 -15.47 10.08
CA ARG A 22 -4.67 -14.85 11.04
C ARG A 22 -4.07 -14.54 12.41
N GLY A 23 -3.03 -15.25 12.82
CA GLY A 23 -2.32 -15.00 14.07
C GLY A 23 -1.23 -13.94 14.00
N LEU A 24 -0.84 -13.52 12.79
CA LEU A 24 0.23 -12.55 12.59
C LEU A 24 -0.20 -11.18 13.13
N ARG A 25 0.64 -10.60 14.01
CA ARG A 25 0.42 -9.29 14.61
C ARG A 25 1.42 -8.26 14.11
N ARG A 26 2.67 -8.66 13.96
CA ARG A 26 3.76 -7.77 13.60
C ARG A 26 4.70 -8.42 12.61
N VAL A 27 5.16 -7.65 11.64
CA VAL A 27 6.25 -8.00 10.72
C VAL A 27 7.40 -7.01 10.95
N ASP A 28 8.58 -7.50 11.34
CA ASP A 28 9.74 -6.63 11.63
C ASP A 28 10.46 -6.14 10.38
N GLY A 29 10.25 -6.80 9.25
CA GLY A 29 10.71 -6.38 7.93
C GLY A 29 9.55 -5.95 7.05
N ASP A 30 9.66 -6.25 5.75
CA ASP A 30 8.64 -5.97 4.76
C ASP A 30 7.51 -7.01 4.77
N LEU A 31 6.30 -6.57 4.47
CA LEU A 31 5.17 -7.42 4.13
C LEU A 31 4.81 -7.21 2.66
N ALA A 32 4.97 -8.24 1.84
CA ALA A 32 4.72 -8.16 0.42
C ALA A 32 3.75 -9.26 -0.05
N VAL A 33 2.67 -8.86 -0.72
CA VAL A 33 1.69 -9.76 -1.37
C VAL A 33 1.77 -9.51 -2.86
N LEU A 34 2.46 -10.40 -3.59
CA LEU A 34 2.91 -10.14 -4.95
C LEU A 34 2.43 -11.22 -5.92
N TRP A 35 1.80 -10.80 -7.02
CA TRP A 35 1.50 -11.66 -8.16
C TRP A 35 0.68 -12.91 -7.79
N ASN A 36 -0.37 -12.73 -6.99
CA ASN A 36 -1.32 -13.78 -6.64
C ASN A 36 -2.61 -13.62 -7.47
N PRO A 37 -2.71 -14.26 -8.64
CA PRO A 37 -3.82 -14.03 -9.58
C PRO A 37 -5.18 -14.48 -9.06
N SER A 38 -5.20 -15.40 -8.11
CA SER A 38 -6.43 -15.96 -7.52
C SER A 38 -6.85 -15.25 -6.22
N LEU A 39 -5.97 -14.44 -5.60
CA LEU A 39 -6.22 -13.80 -4.32
C LEU A 39 -7.25 -12.68 -4.45
N ALA A 40 -8.43 -12.89 -3.87
CA ALA A 40 -9.54 -11.94 -3.93
C ALA A 40 -9.65 -11.01 -2.71
N GLY A 41 -8.91 -11.28 -1.61
CA GLY A 41 -8.99 -10.46 -0.39
C GLY A 41 -7.84 -10.72 0.57
N LEU A 42 -7.70 -9.83 1.56
CA LEU A 42 -6.57 -9.79 2.50
C LEU A 42 -6.98 -10.17 3.94
N THR A 43 -8.13 -10.82 4.12
CA THR A 43 -8.75 -11.03 5.45
C THR A 43 -7.85 -11.78 6.44
N GLY A 44 -6.92 -12.60 5.98
CA GLY A 44 -5.91 -13.26 6.82
C GLY A 44 -4.93 -12.30 7.51
N LEU A 45 -4.80 -11.08 7.00
CA LEU A 45 -3.93 -10.04 7.58
C LEU A 45 -4.65 -9.15 8.60
N GLY A 46 -5.92 -9.39 8.90
CA GLY A 46 -6.73 -8.55 9.79
C GLY A 46 -6.21 -8.45 11.23
N GLY A 47 -5.26 -9.31 11.61
CA GLY A 47 -4.58 -9.24 12.88
C GLY A 47 -3.32 -8.37 12.90
N VAL A 48 -2.77 -8.04 11.75
CA VAL A 48 -1.53 -7.27 11.67
C VAL A 48 -1.77 -5.84 12.12
N ASP A 49 -1.01 -5.40 13.12
CA ASP A 49 -1.05 -4.04 13.66
C ASP A 49 0.11 -3.18 13.18
N SER A 50 1.26 -3.79 12.82
CA SER A 50 2.45 -3.05 12.41
C SER A 50 3.34 -3.83 11.42
N VAL A 51 3.87 -3.08 10.44
CA VAL A 51 4.89 -3.51 9.49
C VAL A 51 6.07 -2.54 9.66
N TRP A 52 7.23 -3.02 10.09
CA TRP A 52 8.37 -2.14 10.37
C TRP A 52 9.20 -1.81 9.13
N GLY A 53 9.09 -2.61 8.08
CA GLY A 53 9.55 -2.29 6.73
C GLY A 53 8.41 -1.72 5.88
N SER A 54 8.42 -2.03 4.59
CA SER A 54 7.41 -1.60 3.62
C SER A 54 6.25 -2.60 3.51
N LEU A 55 5.06 -2.09 3.22
CA LEU A 55 3.89 -2.89 2.81
C LEU A 55 3.70 -2.78 1.31
N ARG A 56 3.76 -3.91 0.59
CA ARG A 56 3.63 -3.96 -0.87
C ARG A 56 2.51 -4.89 -1.32
N LEU A 57 1.58 -4.37 -2.11
CA LEU A 57 0.49 -5.11 -2.75
C LEU A 57 0.62 -4.93 -4.26
N GLN A 58 1.13 -5.93 -4.99
CA GLN A 58 1.41 -5.78 -6.42
C GLN A 58 0.94 -6.99 -7.23
N GLY A 59 0.28 -6.72 -8.36
CA GLY A 59 -0.05 -7.76 -9.35
C GLY A 59 -1.09 -8.77 -8.89
N ASN A 60 -1.94 -8.42 -7.91
CA ASN A 60 -3.00 -9.31 -7.43
C ASN A 60 -4.26 -9.10 -8.26
N ALA A 61 -4.42 -9.91 -9.31
CA ALA A 61 -5.37 -9.67 -10.40
C ALA A 61 -6.85 -9.66 -9.97
N ARG A 62 -7.21 -10.30 -8.86
CA ARG A 62 -8.59 -10.39 -8.34
C ARG A 62 -8.86 -9.52 -7.13
N LEU A 63 -7.85 -8.79 -6.63
CA LEU A 63 -8.00 -7.92 -5.47
C LEU A 63 -8.85 -6.69 -5.84
N THR A 64 -9.98 -6.49 -5.15
CA THR A 64 -10.92 -5.40 -5.43
C THR A 64 -10.90 -4.28 -4.38
N ASN A 65 -10.47 -4.58 -3.16
CA ASN A 65 -10.39 -3.67 -2.02
C ASN A 65 -9.29 -4.13 -1.05
N LEU A 66 -9.08 -3.39 0.03
CA LEU A 66 -8.02 -3.66 1.01
C LEU A 66 -8.57 -4.19 2.35
N HIS A 67 -9.79 -4.71 2.38
CA HIS A 67 -10.35 -5.32 3.59
C HIS A 67 -9.43 -6.43 4.12
N GLY A 68 -9.01 -6.28 5.38
CA GLY A 68 -7.99 -7.10 6.03
C GLY A 68 -6.76 -6.32 6.46
N LEU A 69 -6.63 -5.03 6.09
CA LEU A 69 -5.56 -4.17 6.56
C LEU A 69 -6.01 -3.13 7.60
N GLY A 70 -7.26 -3.20 8.05
CA GLY A 70 -7.83 -2.26 9.02
C GLY A 70 -7.18 -2.27 10.40
N GLY A 71 -6.38 -3.28 10.72
CA GLY A 71 -5.58 -3.34 11.93
C GLY A 71 -4.23 -2.62 11.84
N VAL A 72 -3.72 -2.40 10.63
CA VAL A 72 -2.37 -1.85 10.42
C VAL A 72 -2.36 -0.36 10.77
N ARG A 73 -1.59 0.01 11.80
CA ARG A 73 -1.46 1.40 12.30
C ARG A 73 -0.12 2.02 11.98
N TRP A 74 0.89 1.21 11.69
CA TRP A 74 2.26 1.67 11.42
C TRP A 74 2.88 0.92 10.26
N ILE A 75 3.44 1.68 9.31
CA ILE A 75 4.32 1.20 8.24
C ILE A 75 5.60 2.02 8.34
N GLY A 76 6.72 1.34 8.70
CA GLY A 76 8.02 1.98 8.91
C GLY A 76 8.78 2.32 7.63
N GLY A 77 8.37 1.75 6.49
CA GLY A 77 8.84 2.05 5.15
C GLY A 77 7.71 2.58 4.27
N ASP A 78 7.67 2.14 3.01
CA ASP A 78 6.69 2.57 2.02
C ASP A 78 5.38 1.77 2.09
N LEU A 79 4.27 2.43 1.75
CA LEU A 79 3.03 1.78 1.34
C LEU A 79 2.96 1.80 -0.19
N SER A 80 3.10 0.65 -0.83
CA SER A 80 3.05 0.52 -2.29
C SER A 80 1.90 -0.38 -2.73
N ILE A 81 0.97 0.18 -3.49
CA ILE A 81 -0.17 -0.53 -4.07
C ILE A 81 -0.09 -0.35 -5.58
N ALA A 82 0.29 -1.41 -6.31
CA ALA A 82 0.59 -1.30 -7.72
C ALA A 82 0.05 -2.46 -8.55
N GLN A 83 -0.36 -2.17 -9.79
CA GLN A 83 -0.70 -3.19 -10.79
C GLN A 83 -1.76 -4.20 -10.32
N ASN A 84 -2.77 -3.73 -9.58
CA ASN A 84 -3.92 -4.53 -9.18
C ASN A 84 -5.12 -4.13 -10.07
N PRO A 85 -5.37 -4.83 -11.18
CA PRO A 85 -6.26 -4.34 -12.25
C PRO A 85 -7.73 -4.21 -11.85
N LEU A 86 -8.20 -4.97 -10.88
CA LEU A 86 -9.57 -4.91 -10.39
C LEU A 86 -9.72 -4.11 -9.09
N LEU A 87 -8.63 -3.55 -8.55
CA LEU A 87 -8.70 -2.74 -7.33
C LEU A 87 -9.43 -1.42 -7.64
N ASN A 88 -10.65 -1.30 -7.16
CA ASN A 88 -11.49 -0.13 -7.40
C ASN A 88 -11.67 0.75 -6.16
N SER A 89 -11.24 0.28 -4.98
CA SER A 89 -11.35 1.00 -3.71
C SER A 89 -10.18 0.68 -2.79
N LEU A 90 -9.70 1.66 -2.04
CA LEU A 90 -8.72 1.48 -0.96
C LEU A 90 -9.39 1.22 0.40
N ALA A 91 -10.71 1.02 0.42
CA ALA A 91 -11.44 0.72 1.64
C ALA A 91 -10.88 -0.52 2.35
N GLY A 92 -10.73 -0.43 3.66
CA GLY A 92 -10.16 -1.47 4.50
C GLY A 92 -8.77 -1.17 5.02
N LEU A 93 -8.19 0.00 4.71
CA LEU A 93 -7.07 0.55 5.46
C LEU A 93 -7.52 1.09 6.83
N SER A 94 -6.59 1.23 7.74
CA SER A 94 -6.86 1.75 9.10
C SER A 94 -7.18 3.24 9.09
N ASP A 95 -8.14 3.65 9.94
CA ASP A 95 -8.46 5.07 10.17
C ASP A 95 -7.37 5.82 10.97
N SER A 96 -6.30 5.13 11.36
CA SER A 96 -5.18 5.69 12.13
C SER A 96 -3.83 5.17 11.61
N LEU A 97 -3.69 5.03 10.29
CA LEU A 97 -2.47 4.55 9.66
C LEU A 97 -1.42 5.68 9.57
N GLU A 98 -0.21 5.38 10.02
CA GLU A 98 0.97 6.22 9.80
C GLU A 98 1.94 5.52 8.83
N VAL A 99 2.46 6.27 7.86
CA VAL A 99 3.43 5.79 6.87
C VAL A 99 4.69 6.65 6.96
N ALA A 100 5.80 6.05 7.39
CA ALA A 100 7.07 6.77 7.54
C ALA A 100 7.79 7.00 6.21
N GLY A 101 7.50 6.20 5.19
CA GLY A 101 8.04 6.32 3.84
C GLY A 101 7.07 6.96 2.85
N THR A 102 7.20 6.56 1.59
CA THR A 102 6.37 7.00 0.46
C THR A 102 5.04 6.24 0.42
N VAL A 103 3.95 6.93 0.10
CA VAL A 103 2.70 6.30 -0.35
C VAL A 103 2.67 6.31 -1.87
N ARG A 104 2.69 5.11 -2.47
CA ARG A 104 2.67 4.93 -3.93
C ARG A 104 1.43 4.15 -4.37
N LEU A 105 0.62 4.79 -5.22
CA LEU A 105 -0.51 4.19 -5.91
C LEU A 105 -0.22 4.22 -7.42
N HIS A 106 0.18 3.09 -8.00
CA HIS A 106 0.65 3.03 -9.38
C HIS A 106 -0.06 1.96 -10.19
N ALA A 107 -0.52 2.32 -11.39
CA ALA A 107 -1.07 1.38 -12.37
C ALA A 107 -2.20 0.47 -11.80
N ASN A 108 -3.14 1.06 -11.06
CA ASN A 108 -4.38 0.41 -10.65
C ASN A 108 -5.55 0.96 -11.51
N PRO A 109 -5.77 0.42 -12.70
CA PRO A 109 -6.62 1.06 -13.73
C PRO A 109 -8.09 1.16 -13.34
N SER A 110 -8.56 0.39 -12.37
CA SER A 110 -9.95 0.43 -11.89
C SER A 110 -10.16 1.33 -10.67
N LEU A 111 -9.09 1.91 -10.09
CA LEU A 111 -9.19 2.76 -8.90
C LEU A 111 -9.95 4.06 -9.24
N LEU A 112 -11.01 4.37 -8.48
CA LEU A 112 -11.93 5.48 -8.79
C LEU A 112 -11.61 6.75 -8.02
N ASP A 113 -11.22 6.62 -6.76
CA ASP A 113 -10.89 7.70 -5.81
C ASP A 113 -9.85 7.21 -4.79
N LEU A 114 -9.48 8.05 -3.86
CA LEU A 114 -8.55 7.72 -2.77
C LEU A 114 -9.26 7.41 -1.44
N GLY A 115 -10.55 7.10 -1.50
CA GLY A 115 -11.33 6.68 -0.34
C GLY A 115 -10.70 5.45 0.35
N GLY A 116 -10.40 5.59 1.63
CA GLY A 116 -9.61 4.63 2.43
C GLY A 116 -8.29 5.22 2.94
N LEU A 117 -7.83 6.36 2.39
CA LEU A 117 -6.66 7.07 2.92
C LEU A 117 -7.00 8.16 3.96
N GLN A 118 -8.26 8.26 4.39
CA GLN A 118 -8.68 9.26 5.40
C GLN A 118 -7.93 9.12 6.73
N GLY A 119 -7.46 7.90 7.03
CA GLY A 119 -6.67 7.61 8.23
C GLY A 119 -5.20 8.00 8.11
N VAL A 120 -4.69 8.20 6.91
CA VAL A 120 -3.27 8.53 6.66
C VAL A 120 -3.06 10.03 6.83
N ARG A 121 -2.70 10.46 8.02
CA ARG A 121 -2.54 11.89 8.35
C ARG A 121 -1.15 12.42 8.05
N ARG A 122 -0.14 11.54 7.97
CA ARG A 122 1.23 11.90 7.64
C ARG A 122 1.84 10.86 6.70
N ILE A 123 2.52 11.36 5.70
CA ILE A 123 3.39 10.63 4.77
C ILE A 123 4.78 11.20 4.94
N GLY A 124 5.73 10.39 5.44
CA GLY A 124 7.05 10.85 5.84
C GLY A 124 8.02 11.13 4.68
N VAL A 125 7.65 10.72 3.44
CA VAL A 125 8.40 11.01 2.23
C VAL A 125 7.40 11.51 1.18
N ASP A 126 7.18 10.82 0.06
CA ASP A 126 6.40 11.31 -1.07
C ASP A 126 4.97 10.75 -1.11
N LEU A 127 4.06 11.51 -1.72
CA LEU A 127 2.78 10.99 -2.19
C LEU A 127 2.83 10.85 -3.72
N MET A 128 2.81 9.61 -4.21
CA MET A 128 2.87 9.29 -5.64
C MET A 128 1.58 8.62 -6.11
N VAL A 129 0.86 9.25 -7.02
CA VAL A 129 -0.39 8.74 -7.61
C VAL A 129 -0.27 8.76 -9.12
N THR A 130 0.10 7.61 -9.71
CA THR A 130 0.48 7.56 -11.11
C THR A 130 -0.20 6.44 -11.88
N ASP A 131 -0.59 6.70 -13.12
CA ASP A 131 -1.11 5.71 -14.08
C ASP A 131 -2.38 4.95 -13.61
N ASN A 132 -3.24 5.60 -12.82
CA ASN A 132 -4.53 5.07 -12.40
C ASN A 132 -5.62 5.59 -13.35
N ALA A 133 -5.84 4.90 -14.46
CA ALA A 133 -6.61 5.41 -15.60
C ALA A 133 -8.08 5.78 -15.29
N SER A 134 -8.71 5.14 -14.30
CA SER A 134 -10.09 5.44 -13.87
C SER A 134 -10.19 6.43 -12.72
N LEU A 135 -9.06 6.87 -12.15
CA LEU A 135 -9.05 7.79 -11.01
C LEU A 135 -9.63 9.14 -11.44
N ALA A 136 -10.77 9.51 -10.86
CA ALA A 136 -11.51 10.72 -11.20
C ALA A 136 -11.43 11.79 -10.11
N SER A 137 -10.96 11.44 -8.91
CA SER A 137 -10.87 12.35 -7.77
C SER A 137 -9.71 12.00 -6.85
N LEU A 138 -9.12 13.01 -6.22
CA LEU A 138 -8.17 12.87 -5.11
C LEU A 138 -8.87 12.99 -3.74
N GLU A 139 -10.19 12.93 -3.72
CA GLU A 139 -10.96 12.85 -2.49
C GLU A 139 -10.68 11.54 -1.73
N GLY A 140 -10.83 11.59 -0.41
CA GLY A 140 -10.52 10.45 0.46
C GLY A 140 -9.13 10.50 1.08
N LEU A 141 -8.34 11.53 0.80
CA LEU A 141 -7.16 11.84 1.59
C LEU A 141 -7.55 12.48 2.93
N ALA A 142 -6.74 12.26 3.96
CA ALA A 142 -6.94 12.89 5.26
C ALA A 142 -7.01 14.43 5.16
N ASP A 143 -7.77 15.02 6.05
CA ASP A 143 -7.75 16.45 6.28
C ASP A 143 -7.69 16.72 7.80
N PRO A 144 -6.57 17.17 8.34
CA PRO A 144 -5.31 17.52 7.67
C PRO A 144 -4.49 16.32 7.19
N LEU A 145 -3.81 16.48 6.05
CA LEU A 145 -2.75 15.60 5.57
C LEU A 145 -1.43 16.38 5.59
N GLN A 146 -0.36 15.76 6.08
CA GLN A 146 1.02 16.23 5.97
C GLN A 146 1.78 15.31 5.02
N VAL A 147 2.50 15.90 4.07
CA VAL A 147 3.46 15.22 3.18
C VAL A 147 4.81 15.90 3.38
N ASP A 148 5.82 15.14 3.78
CA ASP A 148 7.14 15.70 4.12
C ASP A 148 8.08 15.81 2.89
N GLY A 149 7.81 15.05 1.82
CA GLY A 149 8.54 15.08 0.55
C GLY A 149 7.71 15.67 -0.58
N ASP A 150 7.70 15.03 -1.74
CA ASP A 150 7.09 15.54 -2.97
C ASP A 150 5.67 15.00 -3.22
N LEU A 151 4.91 15.74 -4.00
CA LEU A 151 3.61 15.33 -4.55
C LEU A 151 3.78 15.01 -6.04
N VAL A 152 3.64 13.75 -6.42
CA VAL A 152 3.81 13.26 -7.80
C VAL A 152 2.48 12.72 -8.32
N VAL A 153 1.84 13.40 -9.26
CA VAL A 153 0.51 13.02 -9.79
C VAL A 153 0.51 13.15 -11.31
N PHE A 154 0.56 12.03 -12.03
CA PHE A 154 0.46 12.02 -13.49
C PHE A 154 -0.11 10.70 -14.02
N GLY A 155 -0.43 10.63 -15.32
CA GLY A 155 -0.93 9.41 -15.96
C GLY A 155 -2.34 8.99 -15.52
N ASN A 156 -3.07 9.81 -14.78
CA ASN A 156 -4.42 9.54 -14.31
C ASN A 156 -5.43 10.18 -15.28
N ALA A 157 -5.75 9.48 -16.37
CA ALA A 157 -6.43 10.04 -17.54
C ALA A 157 -7.83 10.66 -17.25
N ARG A 158 -8.51 10.26 -16.18
CA ARG A 158 -9.81 10.81 -15.78
C ARG A 158 -9.72 11.88 -14.70
N LEU A 159 -8.53 12.08 -14.12
CA LEU A 159 -8.35 13.07 -13.06
C LEU A 159 -8.35 14.48 -13.68
N PRO A 160 -9.23 15.39 -13.23
CA PRO A 160 -9.17 16.77 -13.67
C PRO A 160 -7.83 17.42 -13.29
N GLU A 161 -7.22 18.17 -14.20
CA GLU A 161 -5.95 18.88 -13.93
C GLU A 161 -6.05 19.78 -12.69
N ALA A 162 -7.18 20.44 -12.49
CA ALA A 162 -7.44 21.28 -11.34
C ALA A 162 -7.42 20.51 -10.00
N ALA A 163 -7.63 19.18 -9.99
CA ALA A 163 -7.65 18.40 -8.76
C ALA A 163 -6.28 18.32 -8.10
N THR A 164 -5.20 18.17 -8.88
CA THR A 164 -3.83 18.16 -8.35
C THR A 164 -3.44 19.54 -7.84
N ALA A 165 -3.78 20.61 -8.54
CA ALA A 165 -3.54 21.98 -8.10
C ALA A 165 -4.25 22.27 -6.77
N ALA A 166 -5.53 21.90 -6.67
CA ALA A 166 -6.32 22.09 -5.44
C ALA A 166 -5.75 21.30 -4.24
N LEU A 167 -5.24 20.08 -4.48
CA LEU A 167 -4.56 19.31 -3.45
C LEU A 167 -3.27 20.00 -3.02
N ALA A 168 -2.44 20.43 -3.97
CA ALA A 168 -1.18 21.12 -3.69
C ALA A 168 -1.41 22.41 -2.89
N ASP A 169 -2.42 23.21 -3.24
CA ASP A 169 -2.77 24.44 -2.52
C ASP A 169 -3.24 24.14 -1.09
N ARG A 170 -4.03 23.09 -0.90
CA ARG A 170 -4.45 22.64 0.43
C ARG A 170 -3.26 22.19 1.29
N LEU A 171 -2.31 21.46 0.71
CA LEU A 171 -1.09 21.03 1.39
C LEU A 171 -0.19 22.23 1.74
N ARG A 172 0.01 23.17 0.78
CA ARG A 172 0.80 24.40 1.00
C ARG A 172 0.24 25.29 2.10
N ALA A 173 -1.08 25.39 2.19
CA ALA A 173 -1.73 26.12 3.27
C ALA A 173 -1.43 25.53 4.67
N ARG A 174 -0.83 24.34 4.72
CA ARG A 174 -0.45 23.60 5.94
C ARG A 174 1.06 23.39 6.09
N GLY A 175 1.85 24.09 5.27
CA GLY A 175 3.31 24.07 5.37
C GLY A 175 4.02 23.08 4.44
N PHE A 176 3.31 22.50 3.46
CA PHE A 176 3.96 21.70 2.41
C PHE A 176 4.89 22.60 1.57
N ASP A 177 6.15 22.25 1.50
CA ASP A 177 7.21 22.91 0.75
C ASP A 177 7.86 22.02 -0.32
N GLY A 178 7.35 20.78 -0.47
CA GLY A 178 7.81 19.84 -1.48
C GLY A 178 7.46 20.26 -2.91
N HIS A 179 8.11 19.59 -3.85
CA HIS A 179 7.85 19.78 -5.28
C HIS A 179 6.50 19.14 -5.68
N VAL A 180 5.84 19.72 -6.67
CA VAL A 180 4.63 19.14 -7.29
C VAL A 180 4.96 18.76 -8.71
N ASP A 181 4.98 17.45 -8.99
CA ASP A 181 5.25 16.91 -10.30
C ASP A 181 3.98 16.36 -10.95
N THR A 182 3.65 16.89 -12.12
CA THR A 182 2.48 16.48 -12.91
C THR A 182 2.84 15.94 -14.30
N ALA A 183 4.14 15.78 -14.58
CA ALA A 183 4.64 15.35 -15.87
C ALA A 183 5.33 13.97 -15.81
N PRO A 184 5.06 13.06 -16.74
CA PRO A 184 5.63 11.72 -16.73
C PRO A 184 7.17 11.69 -16.93
N ASP A 185 7.74 12.74 -17.50
CA ASP A 185 9.15 12.78 -17.92
C ASP A 185 10.14 13.26 -16.85
N THR A 186 9.64 13.75 -15.71
CA THR A 186 10.49 14.28 -14.63
C THR A 186 10.77 13.27 -13.53
N VAL A 187 10.09 12.13 -13.55
CA VAL A 187 10.35 11.06 -12.58
C VAL A 187 11.64 10.34 -12.96
N ALA A 188 12.75 10.77 -12.39
CA ALA A 188 13.95 9.96 -12.33
C ALA A 188 13.53 8.55 -11.89
N SER A 189 13.81 7.57 -12.72
CA SER A 189 13.42 6.17 -12.62
C SER A 189 13.04 5.75 -11.20
N VAL A 190 11.74 5.44 -10.98
CA VAL A 190 11.27 4.85 -9.71
C VAL A 190 12.30 3.81 -9.28
N PRO A 191 12.95 3.95 -8.12
CA PRO A 191 13.99 3.02 -7.71
C PRO A 191 13.40 1.61 -7.77
N ARG A 192 14.08 0.69 -8.46
CA ARG A 192 13.70 -0.71 -8.39
C ARG A 192 13.58 -1.06 -6.91
N PRO A 193 12.45 -1.64 -6.47
CA PRO A 193 12.32 -2.02 -5.08
C PRO A 193 13.53 -2.87 -4.70
N PRO A 194 14.17 -2.61 -3.55
CA PRO A 194 15.32 -3.37 -3.12
C PRO A 194 14.97 -4.85 -3.13
N VAL A 195 15.90 -5.67 -3.61
CA VAL A 195 15.76 -7.12 -3.53
C VAL A 195 15.68 -7.46 -2.04
N LEU A 196 14.57 -8.04 -1.62
CA LEU A 196 14.36 -8.43 -0.23
C LEU A 196 15.37 -9.54 0.10
N GLN A 197 16.46 -9.19 0.78
CA GLN A 197 17.40 -10.18 1.29
C GLN A 197 16.89 -10.73 2.61
N GLY A 198 16.88 -12.08 2.76
CA GLY A 198 16.38 -12.74 3.97
C GLY A 198 14.87 -12.81 4.09
N SER A 199 14.15 -12.79 2.98
CA SER A 199 12.69 -12.86 2.95
C SER A 199 12.18 -14.30 2.90
N PHE A 200 11.10 -14.59 3.63
CA PHE A 200 10.33 -15.81 3.43
C PHE A 200 9.45 -15.65 2.20
N ALA A 201 9.60 -16.50 1.21
CA ALA A 201 8.74 -16.54 0.03
C ALA A 201 7.74 -17.69 0.17
N LEU A 202 6.47 -17.35 0.38
CA LEU A 202 5.38 -18.34 0.35
C LEU A 202 4.87 -18.46 -1.08
N ARG A 203 4.91 -19.68 -1.62
CA ARG A 203 4.53 -19.95 -3.01
C ARG A 203 3.15 -20.56 -3.17
N ASP A 204 2.62 -21.18 -2.12
CA ASP A 204 1.30 -21.82 -2.07
C ASP A 204 0.77 -21.92 -0.63
N ASP A 205 -0.43 -22.48 -0.46
CA ASP A 205 -1.06 -22.63 0.85
C ASP A 205 -0.32 -23.59 1.79
N GLY A 206 0.51 -24.49 1.27
CA GLY A 206 1.36 -25.37 2.07
C GLY A 206 2.47 -24.61 2.80
N ASP A 207 3.06 -23.61 2.15
CA ASP A 207 4.11 -22.76 2.73
C ASP A 207 3.54 -21.88 3.86
N VAL A 208 2.27 -21.44 3.72
CA VAL A 208 1.57 -20.64 4.74
C VAL A 208 1.27 -21.48 5.99
N ALA A 209 0.94 -22.76 5.83
CA ALA A 209 0.71 -23.68 6.96
C ALA A 209 1.98 -23.94 7.77
N GLY A 210 3.15 -23.95 7.14
CA GLY A 210 4.45 -24.12 7.79
C GLY A 210 4.82 -22.98 8.75
N LEU A 211 4.40 -21.76 8.47
CA LEU A 211 4.64 -20.61 9.35
C LEU A 211 3.85 -20.67 10.67
N ALA A 212 2.68 -21.31 10.66
CA ALA A 212 1.90 -21.49 11.87
C ALA A 212 2.61 -22.40 12.90
N GLN A 213 3.48 -23.30 12.45
CA GLN A 213 4.24 -24.20 13.30
C GLN A 213 5.47 -23.52 13.93
N LEU A 214 6.00 -22.45 13.31
CA LEU A 214 7.13 -21.67 13.87
C LEU A 214 6.70 -20.73 15.02
N ALA A 215 5.42 -20.51 15.19
CA ALA A 215 4.89 -19.64 16.24
C ALA A 215 4.85 -20.30 17.63
N ASP A 216 5.02 -21.62 17.72
CA ASP A 216 4.94 -22.41 18.98
C ASP A 216 6.34 -22.78 19.55
N THR A 217 7.43 -22.22 19.00
CA THR A 217 8.79 -22.34 19.51
C THR A 217 9.32 -20.99 19.96
#